data_4e8d299cc3325b0961e163e90754b932
#
_entry.id   4e8d299cc3325b0961e163e90754b932
#
_cell.length_a   1.000
_cell.length_b   1.000
_cell.length_c   1.000
_cell.angle_alpha   90.00
_cell.angle_beta   90.00
_cell.angle_gamma   90.00
#
_symmetry.space_group_name_H-M   'P 1'
#
loop_
_entity.id
_entity.type
_entity.pdbx_description
1 polymer ?
#
loop_
_entity_poly.entity_id
_entity_poly.type
_entity_poly.pdbx_seq_one_letter_code
_entity_poly.pdbx_strand_id
1 'polypeptide(L)'
;MAADGQPRASSAASDLSAARTEPAPRFRDRAARHMTGPAVVPPYPSRVDLHTHSRRSDGVLEPRELVSAAAAAGVRVLALADHDTLAGVRELCAAGSPDLPLTLLPGVEINSVAAGIAGLWEGELHILGLGIDPDDETFESVLDRQRRLRATRFAMIVERLRNLGMPVDPSGVASTAEPGSSLGRPQIARLLVQAGYAESVDAAMKEVLARGKPGYVARQGIGPQAAIAAIRGAGGLPVLAHFADAPTRRDLVAELVGFGLGGLEVHYRHLDADTVADMATVAASLHLVPTGGSDYHGDGESYAEAHATIFVPDRDAVSLFEALNRPLAASTFSPISTAAPTAKSGSGVQS
;
A
#
# COMPACT_ATOMS: atom_id res chain seq x y z
N MET A 1 -73.88 19.89 -34.28
CA MET A 1 -73.47 18.88 -35.24
C MET A 1 -71.98 19.16 -35.55
N ALA A 2 -71.10 18.58 -34.84
CA ALA A 2 -69.70 18.66 -35.13
C ALA A 2 -69.15 17.31 -34.70
N ALA A 3 -68.42 16.62 -35.54
CA ALA A 3 -67.78 15.32 -35.30
C ALA A 3 -66.36 15.53 -34.96
N ASP A 4 -65.99 15.04 -33.80
CA ASP A 4 -64.60 15.00 -33.28
C ASP A 4 -63.83 13.89 -33.97
N GLY A 5 -62.73 14.24 -34.60
CA GLY A 5 -61.71 13.34 -35.13
C GLY A 5 -60.42 13.44 -34.31
N GLN A 6 -60.19 12.49 -33.43
CA GLN A 6 -58.87 12.31 -32.83
C GLN A 6 -57.97 11.42 -33.68
N PRO A 7 -56.66 11.75 -33.89
CA PRO A 7 -55.71 10.85 -34.50
C PRO A 7 -55.14 9.86 -33.50
N ARG A 8 -55.15 8.58 -33.83
CA ARG A 8 -54.50 7.48 -33.08
C ARG A 8 -53.00 7.61 -33.17
N ALA A 9 -52.34 7.64 -32.01
CA ALA A 9 -50.90 7.50 -31.90
C ALA A 9 -50.47 6.05 -32.18
N SER A 10 -49.60 5.88 -33.15
CA SER A 10 -48.89 4.63 -33.47
C SER A 10 -47.77 4.42 -32.46
N SER A 11 -47.82 3.35 -31.66
CA SER A 11 -46.75 2.91 -30.79
C SER A 11 -45.72 2.14 -31.63
N ALA A 12 -44.59 2.78 -31.94
CA ALA A 12 -43.39 2.07 -32.36
C ALA A 12 -42.60 1.73 -31.12
N ALA A 13 -42.73 0.50 -30.63
CA ALA A 13 -41.81 -0.05 -29.63
C ALA A 13 -40.48 -0.35 -30.31
N SER A 14 -39.48 0.48 -30.07
CA SER A 14 -38.10 0.19 -30.43
C SER A 14 -37.50 -0.77 -29.40
N ASP A 15 -37.24 -1.99 -29.84
CA ASP A 15 -36.39 -2.97 -29.16
C ASP A 15 -35.01 -2.40 -28.96
N LEU A 16 -34.76 -1.88 -27.78
CA LEU A 16 -33.38 -1.67 -27.28
C LEU A 16 -32.93 -2.99 -26.64
N SER A 17 -32.37 -3.87 -27.49
CA SER A 17 -31.56 -4.99 -27.07
C SER A 17 -30.43 -4.45 -26.17
N ALA A 18 -30.60 -4.61 -24.85
CA ALA A 18 -29.59 -4.32 -23.88
C ALA A 18 -28.40 -5.29 -24.11
N ALA A 19 -27.37 -4.78 -24.76
CA ALA A 19 -26.08 -5.45 -24.75
C ALA A 19 -25.67 -5.62 -23.27
N ARG A 20 -25.72 -6.84 -22.78
CA ARG A 20 -25.14 -7.23 -21.48
C ARG A 20 -23.63 -7.04 -21.63
N THR A 21 -23.11 -5.91 -21.17
CA THR A 21 -21.69 -5.76 -20.91
C THR A 21 -21.35 -6.70 -19.76
N GLU A 22 -20.61 -7.76 -20.04
CA GLU A 22 -20.01 -8.58 -19.01
C GLU A 22 -19.21 -7.66 -18.08
N PRO A 23 -19.33 -7.81 -16.74
CA PRO A 23 -18.50 -7.04 -15.83
C PRO A 23 -17.04 -7.37 -16.11
N ALA A 24 -16.19 -6.34 -16.26
CA ALA A 24 -14.76 -6.50 -16.42
C ALA A 24 -14.22 -7.42 -15.31
N PRO A 25 -13.28 -8.33 -15.61
CA PRO A 25 -12.73 -9.27 -14.62
C PRO A 25 -12.18 -8.50 -13.42
N ARG A 26 -12.52 -8.97 -12.23
CA ARG A 26 -12.14 -8.34 -10.95
C ARG A 26 -10.62 -8.32 -10.83
N PHE A 27 -10.07 -7.26 -10.28
CA PHE A 27 -8.63 -7.06 -10.04
C PHE A 27 -7.92 -8.31 -9.47
N ARG A 28 -8.53 -8.99 -8.47
CA ARG A 28 -7.98 -10.24 -7.89
C ARG A 28 -8.05 -11.44 -8.82
N ASP A 29 -9.04 -11.52 -9.71
CA ASP A 29 -9.13 -12.61 -10.68
C ASP A 29 -8.05 -12.48 -11.76
N ARG A 30 -7.55 -11.27 -11.98
CA ARG A 30 -6.46 -10.98 -12.91
C ARG A 30 -5.09 -11.13 -12.21
N ALA A 31 -4.93 -10.61 -10.99
CA ALA A 31 -3.76 -10.87 -10.16
C ALA A 31 -3.56 -12.38 -9.95
N ALA A 32 -4.63 -13.14 -9.67
CA ALA A 32 -4.56 -14.60 -9.57
C ALA A 32 -4.15 -15.29 -10.87
N ARG A 33 -4.43 -14.73 -12.05
CA ARG A 33 -3.96 -15.27 -13.34
C ARG A 33 -2.50 -14.94 -13.64
N HIS A 34 -2.00 -13.80 -13.14
CA HIS A 34 -0.60 -13.38 -13.30
C HIS A 34 0.35 -14.01 -12.27
N MET A 35 -0.17 -14.68 -11.25
CA MET A 35 0.61 -15.35 -10.19
C MET A 35 1.16 -16.74 -10.57
N THR A 36 0.95 -17.25 -11.79
CA THR A 36 1.33 -18.62 -12.19
C THR A 36 2.60 -18.72 -13.02
N GLY A 37 3.29 -17.62 -13.32
CA GLY A 37 4.60 -17.64 -13.96
C GLY A 37 5.73 -18.05 -12.99
N PRO A 38 6.85 -18.62 -13.46
CA PRO A 38 8.00 -18.83 -12.60
C PRO A 38 8.47 -17.46 -12.07
N ALA A 39 8.50 -17.31 -10.74
CA ALA A 39 9.07 -16.13 -10.12
C ALA A 39 10.49 -15.90 -10.67
N VAL A 40 10.79 -14.68 -11.13
CA VAL A 40 12.16 -14.34 -11.46
C VAL A 40 12.93 -14.36 -10.15
N VAL A 41 13.72 -15.41 -9.93
CA VAL A 41 14.61 -15.47 -8.77
C VAL A 41 15.73 -14.48 -9.04
N PRO A 42 15.80 -13.36 -8.34
CA PRO A 42 16.86 -12.39 -8.54
C PRO A 42 18.20 -13.00 -8.14
N PRO A 43 19.30 -12.55 -8.74
CA PRO A 43 20.65 -13.07 -8.46
C PRO A 43 21.12 -12.79 -7.02
N TYR A 44 20.44 -11.93 -6.30
CA TYR A 44 20.68 -11.57 -4.90
C TYR A 44 19.38 -11.03 -4.28
N PRO A 45 19.21 -11.09 -2.95
CA PRO A 45 18.06 -10.47 -2.28
C PRO A 45 17.97 -8.98 -2.59
N SER A 46 16.76 -8.44 -2.70
CA SER A 46 16.55 -7.00 -2.84
C SER A 46 17.18 -6.27 -1.65
N ARG A 47 17.88 -5.17 -1.91
CA ARG A 47 18.40 -4.27 -0.86
C ARG A 47 17.48 -3.09 -0.58
N VAL A 48 16.33 -3.07 -1.24
CA VAL A 48 15.37 -1.97 -1.23
C VAL A 48 13.99 -2.53 -0.96
N ASP A 49 13.26 -1.89 -0.04
CA ASP A 49 11.84 -2.15 0.21
C ASP A 49 11.16 -0.81 0.55
N LEU A 50 10.37 -0.29 -0.39
CA LEU A 50 9.78 1.05 -0.28
C LEU A 50 8.30 1.04 0.09
N HIS A 51 7.78 -0.12 0.55
CA HIS A 51 6.38 -0.26 0.94
C HIS A 51 6.25 -1.30 2.05
N THR A 52 6.16 -0.84 3.28
CA THR A 52 6.02 -1.69 4.47
C THR A 52 5.12 -1.03 5.50
N HIS A 53 4.46 -1.85 6.33
CA HIS A 53 3.52 -1.42 7.36
C HIS A 53 3.92 -1.91 8.75
N SER A 54 3.75 -1.05 9.74
CA SER A 54 3.96 -1.37 11.15
C SER A 54 2.64 -1.43 11.92
N ARG A 55 2.73 -1.72 13.22
CA ARG A 55 1.56 -1.66 14.13
C ARG A 55 0.97 -0.25 14.31
N ARG A 56 1.63 0.79 13.79
CA ARG A 56 1.04 2.14 13.79
C ARG A 56 -0.09 2.26 12.78
N SER A 57 -0.22 1.30 11.84
CA SER A 57 -1.42 1.10 11.01
C SER A 57 -1.96 -0.31 11.16
N ASP A 58 -1.74 -1.18 10.23
CA ASP A 58 -2.30 -2.53 10.18
C ASP A 58 -1.25 -3.64 10.00
N GLY A 59 0.03 -3.33 10.13
CA GLY A 59 1.09 -4.32 10.29
C GLY A 59 1.07 -5.01 11.65
N VAL A 60 1.87 -6.06 11.83
CA VAL A 60 1.98 -6.82 13.08
C VAL A 60 3.23 -6.49 13.90
N LEU A 61 4.28 -5.93 13.28
CA LEU A 61 5.53 -5.59 13.95
C LEU A 61 5.51 -4.14 14.45
N GLU A 62 6.14 -3.91 15.60
CA GLU A 62 6.47 -2.54 16.04
C GLU A 62 7.47 -1.92 15.04
N PRO A 63 7.51 -0.57 14.88
CA PRO A 63 8.38 0.07 13.90
C PRO A 63 9.84 -0.36 13.98
N ARG A 64 10.40 -0.51 15.19
CA ARG A 64 11.79 -0.96 15.40
C ARG A 64 12.00 -2.42 15.09
N GLU A 65 11.02 -3.27 15.37
CA GLU A 65 11.07 -4.69 15.03
C GLU A 65 11.08 -4.86 13.51
N LEU A 66 10.25 -4.08 12.79
CA LEU A 66 10.22 -4.07 11.34
C LEU A 66 11.57 -3.66 10.74
N VAL A 67 12.16 -2.56 11.22
CA VAL A 67 13.50 -2.10 10.78
C VAL A 67 14.56 -3.18 11.04
N SER A 68 14.52 -3.83 12.20
CA SER A 68 15.47 -4.88 12.55
C SER A 68 15.31 -6.11 11.65
N ALA A 69 14.07 -6.52 11.37
CA ALA A 69 13.77 -7.64 10.47
C ALA A 69 14.22 -7.33 9.04
N ALA A 70 13.97 -6.11 8.56
CA ALA A 70 14.39 -5.67 7.23
C ALA A 70 15.92 -5.66 7.09
N ALA A 71 16.62 -5.11 8.06
CA ALA A 71 18.09 -5.11 8.08
C ALA A 71 18.67 -6.54 8.10
N ALA A 72 18.07 -7.45 8.90
CA ALA A 72 18.46 -8.85 8.95
C ALA A 72 18.23 -9.57 7.60
N ALA A 73 17.21 -9.18 6.84
CA ALA A 73 16.95 -9.67 5.48
C ALA A 73 17.88 -9.04 4.41
N GLY A 74 18.76 -8.11 4.79
CA GLY A 74 19.73 -7.49 3.88
C GLY A 74 19.28 -6.16 3.27
N VAL A 75 18.12 -5.63 3.67
CA VAL A 75 17.62 -4.32 3.22
C VAL A 75 18.57 -3.20 3.67
N ARG A 76 18.80 -2.25 2.77
CA ARG A 76 19.63 -1.06 2.97
C ARG A 76 18.82 0.23 2.92
N VAL A 77 17.74 0.23 2.17
CA VAL A 77 16.81 1.34 2.05
C VAL A 77 15.41 0.81 2.31
N LEU A 78 14.77 1.30 3.36
CA LEU A 78 13.43 0.92 3.77
C LEU A 78 12.54 2.17 3.80
N ALA A 79 11.33 2.09 3.23
CA ALA A 79 10.28 3.05 3.54
C ALA A 79 9.26 2.42 4.49
N LEU A 80 8.99 3.09 5.61
CA LEU A 80 7.84 2.79 6.46
C LEU A 80 6.67 3.64 5.95
N ALA A 81 5.65 2.97 5.42
CA ALA A 81 4.54 3.58 4.69
C ALA A 81 3.18 3.28 5.34
N ASP A 82 3.09 3.39 6.66
CA ASP A 82 1.87 3.15 7.42
C ASP A 82 0.65 3.89 6.84
N HIS A 83 -0.50 3.25 6.82
CA HIS A 83 -1.72 3.83 6.28
C HIS A 83 -2.17 5.10 7.02
N ASP A 84 -2.23 6.21 6.33
CA ASP A 84 -2.73 7.52 6.80
C ASP A 84 -2.09 7.99 8.12
N THR A 85 -0.84 7.58 8.42
CA THR A 85 -0.11 8.00 9.63
C THR A 85 1.41 8.04 9.42
N LEU A 86 2.07 8.98 10.10
CA LEU A 86 3.53 9.06 10.23
C LEU A 86 4.01 8.72 11.66
N ALA A 87 3.14 8.16 12.51
CA ALA A 87 3.46 7.87 13.90
C ALA A 87 4.68 6.94 14.02
N GLY A 88 4.76 5.87 13.21
CA GLY A 88 5.91 4.95 13.19
C GLY A 88 7.19 5.62 12.72
N VAL A 89 7.11 6.47 11.71
CA VAL A 89 8.26 7.25 11.22
C VAL A 89 8.77 8.20 12.30
N ARG A 90 7.87 8.95 12.95
CA ARG A 90 8.23 9.88 14.03
C ARG A 90 8.86 9.18 15.22
N GLU A 91 8.34 8.00 15.59
CA GLU A 91 8.95 7.17 16.64
C GLU A 91 10.39 6.79 16.31
N LEU A 92 10.66 6.38 15.07
CA LEU A 92 12.00 5.99 14.62
C LEU A 92 12.96 7.17 14.53
N CYS A 93 12.46 8.36 14.18
CA CYS A 93 13.24 9.59 14.02
C CYS A 93 13.33 10.45 15.28
N ALA A 94 12.65 10.08 16.38
CA ALA A 94 12.64 10.88 17.60
C ALA A 94 14.04 11.13 18.14
N ALA A 95 14.25 12.31 18.73
CA ALA A 95 15.53 12.67 19.34
C ALA A 95 15.95 11.65 20.41
N GLY A 96 17.21 11.21 20.36
CA GLY A 96 17.74 10.17 21.25
C GLY A 96 17.39 8.74 20.83
N SER A 97 16.71 8.54 19.71
CA SER A 97 16.54 7.20 19.11
C SER A 97 17.92 6.64 18.70
N PRO A 98 18.16 5.33 18.92
CA PRO A 98 19.38 4.69 18.41
C PRO A 98 19.46 4.80 16.88
N ASP A 99 20.69 4.86 16.36
CA ASP A 99 20.95 4.80 14.93
C ASP A 99 20.27 3.58 14.30
N LEU A 100 19.72 3.75 13.10
CA LEU A 100 19.11 2.68 12.35
C LEU A 100 20.18 1.94 11.52
N PRO A 101 20.09 0.61 11.39
CA PRO A 101 21.05 -0.21 10.62
C PRO A 101 20.88 -0.06 9.10
N LEU A 102 19.93 0.75 8.64
CA LEU A 102 19.59 1.00 7.24
C LEU A 102 19.17 2.46 7.04
N THR A 103 19.07 2.89 5.80
CA THR A 103 18.50 4.20 5.44
C THR A 103 16.98 4.13 5.50
N LEU A 104 16.37 4.83 6.46
CA LEU A 104 14.92 4.98 6.55
C LEU A 104 14.48 6.13 5.64
N LEU A 105 13.54 5.87 4.74
CA LEU A 105 12.82 6.87 3.98
C LEU A 105 11.45 7.09 4.64
N PRO A 106 11.14 8.29 5.14
CA PRO A 106 9.81 8.60 5.65
C PRO A 106 8.76 8.39 4.58
N GLY A 107 7.75 7.57 4.88
CA GLY A 107 6.69 7.22 3.95
C GLY A 107 5.31 7.21 4.61
N VAL A 108 4.29 7.22 3.80
CA VAL A 108 2.89 7.02 4.18
C VAL A 108 2.15 6.40 3.01
N GLU A 109 1.14 5.58 3.26
CA GLU A 109 0.21 5.15 2.23
C GLU A 109 -1.16 5.76 2.46
N ILE A 110 -1.60 6.63 1.55
CA ILE A 110 -2.93 7.24 1.58
C ILE A 110 -3.91 6.39 0.78
N ASN A 111 -4.92 5.85 1.46
CA ASN A 111 -6.05 5.24 0.76
C ASN A 111 -6.98 6.33 0.24
N SER A 112 -6.85 6.70 -1.01
CA SER A 112 -7.70 7.71 -1.63
C SER A 112 -9.00 7.12 -2.16
N VAL A 113 -10.10 7.89 -2.04
CA VAL A 113 -11.42 7.48 -2.54
C VAL A 113 -11.58 7.98 -3.97
N ALA A 114 -11.59 7.05 -4.91
CA ALA A 114 -11.72 7.32 -6.34
C ALA A 114 -13.19 7.20 -6.80
N ALA A 115 -14.08 7.95 -6.16
CA ALA A 115 -15.50 7.95 -6.49
C ALA A 115 -15.72 8.41 -7.94
N GLY A 116 -16.50 7.63 -8.70
CA GLY A 116 -16.82 7.95 -10.09
C GLY A 116 -15.82 7.42 -11.12
N ILE A 117 -14.68 6.87 -10.74
CA ILE A 117 -13.78 6.18 -11.67
C ILE A 117 -14.31 4.76 -11.91
N ALA A 118 -14.78 4.49 -13.13
CA ALA A 118 -15.34 3.20 -13.50
C ALA A 118 -14.28 2.08 -13.43
N GLY A 119 -14.68 0.91 -12.95
CA GLY A 119 -13.83 -0.30 -12.99
C GLY A 119 -12.72 -0.36 -11.95
N LEU A 120 -12.67 0.55 -10.97
CA LEU A 120 -11.81 0.39 -9.82
C LEU A 120 -12.43 -0.57 -8.80
N TRP A 121 -11.60 -1.50 -8.33
CA TRP A 121 -11.97 -2.39 -7.25
C TRP A 121 -12.15 -1.56 -5.97
N GLU A 122 -13.23 -1.77 -5.25
CA GLU A 122 -13.62 -1.01 -4.05
C GLU A 122 -13.74 0.53 -4.21
N GLY A 123 -13.42 1.12 -5.38
CA GLY A 123 -13.43 2.56 -5.58
C GLY A 123 -12.32 3.30 -4.82
N GLU A 124 -11.21 2.63 -4.53
CA GLU A 124 -10.05 3.15 -3.84
C GLU A 124 -8.81 3.08 -4.75
N LEU A 125 -7.94 4.09 -4.65
CA LEU A 125 -6.57 4.06 -5.16
C LEU A 125 -5.64 4.34 -3.99
N HIS A 126 -4.59 3.55 -3.86
CA HIS A 126 -3.57 3.78 -2.84
C HIS A 126 -2.44 4.61 -3.43
N ILE A 127 -2.10 5.68 -2.74
CA ILE A 127 -1.02 6.60 -3.14
C ILE A 127 0.02 6.61 -2.03
N LEU A 128 1.21 6.07 -2.33
CA LEU A 128 2.36 6.22 -1.44
C LEU A 128 2.87 7.66 -1.51
N GLY A 129 3.20 8.21 -0.37
CA GLY A 129 4.00 9.41 -0.26
C GLY A 129 5.38 9.03 0.23
N LEU A 130 6.40 9.12 -0.62
CA LEU A 130 7.76 8.74 -0.26
C LEU A 130 8.63 9.97 -0.07
N GLY A 131 9.42 10.01 1.01
CA GLY A 131 10.30 11.14 1.33
C GLY A 131 9.58 12.35 1.93
N ILE A 132 8.47 12.13 2.60
CA ILE A 132 7.67 13.18 3.26
C ILE A 132 8.48 13.80 4.41
N ASP A 133 8.26 15.09 4.64
CA ASP A 133 8.67 15.74 5.89
C ASP A 133 7.73 15.27 7.01
N PRO A 134 8.21 14.51 8.00
CA PRO A 134 7.36 14.00 9.07
C PRO A 134 6.85 15.09 10.02
N ASP A 135 7.43 16.28 9.99
CA ASP A 135 7.08 17.40 10.86
C ASP A 135 6.15 18.42 10.17
N ASP A 136 5.71 18.18 8.92
CA ASP A 136 4.76 19.04 8.22
C ASP A 136 3.37 18.99 8.89
N GLU A 137 3.01 20.07 9.59
CA GLU A 137 1.73 20.20 10.34
C GLU A 137 0.52 20.24 9.39
N THR A 138 0.67 20.79 8.19
CA THR A 138 -0.41 20.86 7.19
C THR A 138 -0.76 19.45 6.73
N PHE A 139 0.25 18.66 6.41
CA PHE A 139 0.08 17.27 6.03
C PHE A 139 -0.47 16.42 7.18
N GLU A 140 0.03 16.62 8.41
CA GLU A 140 -0.51 15.93 9.59
C GLU A 140 -2.01 16.20 9.79
N SER A 141 -2.46 17.42 9.53
CA SER A 141 -3.89 17.78 9.59
C SER A 141 -4.73 16.98 8.58
N VAL A 142 -4.19 16.71 7.39
CA VAL A 142 -4.82 15.84 6.38
C VAL A 142 -4.89 14.40 6.89
N LEU A 143 -3.78 13.86 7.40
CA LEU A 143 -3.71 12.50 7.92
C LEU A 143 -4.63 12.30 9.12
N ASP A 144 -4.68 13.25 10.04
CA ASP A 144 -5.56 13.20 11.21
C ASP A 144 -7.04 13.14 10.80
N ARG A 145 -7.46 13.92 9.79
CA ARG A 145 -8.81 13.79 9.23
C ARG A 145 -9.06 12.40 8.65
N GLN A 146 -8.09 11.83 7.93
CA GLN A 146 -8.21 10.46 7.36
C GLN A 146 -8.34 9.43 8.48
N ARG A 147 -7.53 9.51 9.55
CA ARG A 147 -7.61 8.61 10.70
C ARG A 147 -8.96 8.69 11.41
N ARG A 148 -9.55 9.88 11.59
CA ARG A 148 -10.91 10.02 12.14
C ARG A 148 -11.95 9.31 11.28
N LEU A 149 -11.88 9.45 9.96
CA LEU A 149 -12.79 8.74 9.04
C LEU A 149 -12.59 7.21 9.09
N ARG A 150 -11.33 6.74 9.24
CA ARG A 150 -11.03 5.31 9.46
C ARG A 150 -11.63 4.82 10.77
N ALA A 151 -11.45 5.54 11.86
CA ALA A 151 -12.02 5.16 13.17
C ALA A 151 -13.54 5.07 13.12
N THR A 152 -14.18 6.04 12.46
CA THR A 152 -15.64 6.01 12.25
C THR A 152 -16.06 4.78 11.43
N ARG A 153 -15.38 4.50 10.31
CA ARG A 153 -15.64 3.31 9.47
C ARG A 153 -15.43 2.02 10.25
N PHE A 154 -14.36 1.95 11.05
CA PHE A 154 -14.05 0.80 11.90
C PHE A 154 -15.20 0.50 12.87
N ALA A 155 -15.67 1.52 13.59
CA ALA A 155 -16.82 1.38 14.51
C ALA A 155 -18.10 0.95 13.79
N MET A 156 -18.37 1.49 12.61
CA MET A 156 -19.53 1.10 11.79
C MET A 156 -19.43 -0.37 11.32
N ILE A 157 -18.25 -0.87 10.98
CA ILE A 157 -18.06 -2.27 10.59
C ILE A 157 -18.29 -3.18 11.82
N VAL A 158 -17.73 -2.85 12.97
CA VAL A 158 -17.92 -3.62 14.22
C VAL A 158 -19.40 -3.72 14.59
N GLU A 159 -20.14 -2.61 14.52
CA GLU A 159 -21.58 -2.60 14.78
C GLU A 159 -22.36 -3.42 13.74
N ARG A 160 -21.99 -3.32 12.46
CA ARG A 160 -22.59 -4.11 11.38
C ARG A 160 -22.37 -5.63 11.59
N LEU A 161 -21.16 -6.03 11.99
CA LEU A 161 -20.85 -7.43 12.31
C LEU A 161 -21.67 -7.94 13.48
N ARG A 162 -21.86 -7.12 14.54
CA ARG A 162 -22.75 -7.46 15.66
C ARG A 162 -24.17 -7.75 15.18
N ASN A 163 -24.70 -6.91 14.30
CA ASN A 163 -26.05 -7.07 13.74
C ASN A 163 -26.19 -8.28 12.81
N LEU A 164 -25.07 -8.78 12.27
CA LEU A 164 -25.00 -10.00 11.46
C LEU A 164 -24.78 -11.28 12.30
N GLY A 165 -24.75 -11.19 13.62
CA GLY A 165 -24.49 -12.32 14.50
C GLY A 165 -23.01 -12.73 14.60
N MET A 166 -22.10 -11.84 14.20
CA MET A 166 -20.65 -12.02 14.28
C MET A 166 -20.02 -10.96 15.20
N PRO A 167 -20.40 -10.88 16.50
CA PRO A 167 -19.83 -9.89 17.42
C PRO A 167 -18.33 -10.14 17.61
N VAL A 168 -17.54 -9.06 17.49
CA VAL A 168 -16.11 -9.06 17.78
C VAL A 168 -15.82 -8.05 18.89
N ASP A 169 -14.78 -8.28 19.69
CA ASP A 169 -14.33 -7.35 20.73
C ASP A 169 -13.20 -6.45 20.23
N PRO A 170 -13.47 -5.16 19.96
CA PRO A 170 -12.45 -4.23 19.50
C PRO A 170 -11.58 -3.64 20.62
N SER A 171 -11.85 -3.95 21.91
CA SER A 171 -11.19 -3.30 23.06
C SER A 171 -9.66 -3.48 23.02
N GLY A 172 -9.18 -4.66 22.64
CA GLY A 172 -7.75 -4.93 22.49
C GLY A 172 -7.07 -4.05 21.41
N VAL A 173 -7.77 -3.80 20.31
CA VAL A 173 -7.25 -2.93 19.23
C VAL A 173 -7.27 -1.46 19.65
N ALA A 174 -8.38 -1.01 20.26
CA ALA A 174 -8.53 0.38 20.68
C ALA A 174 -7.59 0.76 21.84
N SER A 175 -7.32 -0.18 22.77
CA SER A 175 -6.46 0.06 23.93
C SER A 175 -4.97 0.00 23.63
N THR A 176 -4.57 -0.69 22.55
CA THR A 176 -3.17 -0.79 22.09
C THR A 176 -2.83 0.20 20.97
N ALA A 177 -3.83 0.93 20.45
CA ALA A 177 -3.60 1.96 19.46
C ALA A 177 -2.89 3.15 20.12
N GLU A 178 -1.61 3.32 19.80
CA GLU A 178 -0.83 4.50 20.20
C GLU A 178 -1.43 5.77 19.60
N PRO A 179 -1.22 6.94 20.24
CA PRO A 179 -1.67 8.21 19.69
C PRO A 179 -1.18 8.39 18.24
N GLY A 180 -2.10 8.72 17.35
CA GLY A 180 -1.80 8.89 15.93
C GLY A 180 -1.80 7.61 15.11
N SER A 181 -2.02 6.42 15.68
CA SER A 181 -2.17 5.17 14.93
C SER A 181 -3.42 5.17 14.07
N SER A 182 -3.40 4.38 12.99
CA SER A 182 -4.48 4.29 12.01
C SER A 182 -5.18 2.93 12.03
N LEU A 183 -6.51 2.94 12.06
CA LEU A 183 -7.34 1.73 12.07
C LEU A 183 -7.76 1.31 10.66
N GLY A 184 -7.83 0.00 10.41
CA GLY A 184 -8.21 -0.56 9.12
C GLY A 184 -9.03 -1.85 9.21
N ARG A 185 -9.40 -2.39 8.05
CA ARG A 185 -10.09 -3.67 7.93
C ARG A 185 -9.22 -4.87 8.36
N PRO A 186 -7.89 -4.89 8.16
CA PRO A 186 -7.06 -6.00 8.62
C PRO A 186 -7.16 -6.27 10.12
N GLN A 187 -7.21 -5.22 10.97
CA GLN A 187 -7.43 -5.42 12.39
C GLN A 187 -8.79 -6.08 12.69
N ILE A 188 -9.86 -5.68 11.97
CA ILE A 188 -11.18 -6.33 12.10
C ILE A 188 -11.12 -7.78 11.60
N ALA A 189 -10.39 -8.05 10.53
CA ALA A 189 -10.21 -9.39 10.01
C ALA A 189 -9.52 -10.31 11.04
N ARG A 190 -8.49 -9.80 11.73
CA ARG A 190 -7.84 -10.53 12.84
C ARG A 190 -8.82 -10.80 13.98
N LEU A 191 -9.69 -9.84 14.33
CA LEU A 191 -10.73 -10.05 15.34
C LEU A 191 -11.76 -11.12 14.92
N LEU A 192 -12.14 -11.16 13.63
CA LEU A 192 -13.02 -12.21 13.10
C LEU A 192 -12.39 -13.60 13.18
N VAL A 193 -11.08 -13.72 12.88
CA VAL A 193 -10.33 -14.97 13.02
C VAL A 193 -10.26 -15.37 14.51
N GLN A 194 -9.91 -14.44 15.39
CA GLN A 194 -9.84 -14.70 16.83
C GLN A 194 -11.18 -15.16 17.41
N ALA A 195 -12.29 -14.61 16.90
CA ALA A 195 -13.64 -14.99 17.32
C ALA A 195 -14.17 -16.26 16.64
N GLY A 196 -13.41 -16.88 15.73
CA GLY A 196 -13.78 -18.11 15.02
C GLY A 196 -14.77 -17.91 13.87
N TYR A 197 -14.99 -16.68 13.40
CA TYR A 197 -15.89 -16.36 12.28
C TYR A 197 -15.20 -16.44 10.90
N ALA A 198 -13.88 -16.58 10.86
CA ALA A 198 -13.11 -16.78 9.63
C ALA A 198 -11.88 -17.67 9.90
N GLU A 199 -11.45 -18.43 8.90
CA GLU A 199 -10.31 -19.35 9.00
C GLU A 199 -8.95 -18.60 8.91
N SER A 200 -8.93 -17.45 8.22
CA SER A 200 -7.75 -16.62 8.04
C SER A 200 -8.12 -15.15 7.82
N VAL A 201 -7.13 -14.27 7.96
CA VAL A 201 -7.30 -12.83 7.67
C VAL A 201 -7.71 -12.62 6.21
N ASP A 202 -7.12 -13.35 5.28
CA ASP A 202 -7.47 -13.28 3.86
C ASP A 202 -8.92 -13.74 3.61
N ALA A 203 -9.37 -14.83 4.24
CA ALA A 203 -10.75 -15.29 4.16
C ALA A 203 -11.73 -14.23 4.73
N ALA A 204 -11.42 -13.66 5.90
CA ALA A 204 -12.21 -12.59 6.50
C ALA A 204 -12.31 -11.36 5.57
N MET A 205 -11.19 -10.96 4.98
CA MET A 205 -11.14 -9.84 4.04
C MET A 205 -11.97 -10.11 2.78
N LYS A 206 -11.86 -11.30 2.18
CA LYS A 206 -12.54 -11.66 0.92
C LYS A 206 -14.03 -11.93 1.08
N GLU A 207 -14.42 -12.62 2.15
CA GLU A 207 -15.78 -13.19 2.28
C GLU A 207 -16.69 -12.31 3.14
N VAL A 208 -16.13 -11.54 4.07
CA VAL A 208 -16.90 -10.73 5.01
C VAL A 208 -16.75 -9.24 4.74
N LEU A 209 -15.52 -8.72 4.56
CA LEU A 209 -15.20 -7.30 4.59
C LEU A 209 -15.03 -6.64 3.22
N ALA A 210 -14.93 -7.42 2.12
CA ALA A 210 -14.80 -6.88 0.76
C ALA A 210 -16.07 -6.19 0.28
N ARG A 211 -15.96 -5.34 -0.75
CA ARG A 211 -17.10 -4.68 -1.38
C ARG A 211 -18.15 -5.70 -1.84
N GLY A 212 -19.41 -5.44 -1.51
CA GLY A 212 -20.52 -6.36 -1.81
C GLY A 212 -20.66 -7.52 -0.84
N LYS A 213 -19.83 -7.59 0.21
CA LYS A 213 -19.92 -8.60 1.27
C LYS A 213 -20.71 -8.07 2.48
N PRO A 214 -21.21 -8.96 3.36
CA PRO A 214 -22.12 -8.57 4.43
C PRO A 214 -21.57 -7.51 5.39
N GLY A 215 -20.29 -7.59 5.75
CA GLY A 215 -19.61 -6.67 6.67
C GLY A 215 -19.07 -5.40 6.02
N TYR A 216 -19.21 -5.24 4.70
CA TYR A 216 -18.66 -4.08 4.00
C TYR A 216 -19.34 -2.77 4.40
N VAL A 217 -18.51 -1.77 4.70
CA VAL A 217 -18.90 -0.36 4.84
C VAL A 217 -18.05 0.46 3.88
N ALA A 218 -18.69 1.32 3.08
CA ALA A 218 -17.99 2.16 2.11
C ALA A 218 -17.02 3.12 2.81
N ARG A 219 -15.84 3.34 2.18
CA ARG A 219 -14.85 4.27 2.67
C ARG A 219 -15.26 5.71 2.38
N GLN A 220 -14.91 6.60 3.29
CA GLN A 220 -14.89 8.04 3.09
C GLN A 220 -13.44 8.53 3.22
N GLY A 221 -13.07 9.54 2.45
CA GLY A 221 -11.70 10.07 2.44
C GLY A 221 -11.47 11.08 1.34
N ILE A 222 -10.23 11.53 1.22
CA ILE A 222 -9.81 12.43 0.14
C ILE A 222 -9.72 11.67 -1.19
N GLY A 223 -9.90 12.41 -2.29
CA GLY A 223 -9.70 11.86 -3.65
C GLY A 223 -8.21 11.81 -4.04
N PRO A 224 -7.87 11.10 -5.14
CA PRO A 224 -6.49 10.96 -5.60
C PRO A 224 -5.78 12.29 -5.85
N GLN A 225 -6.44 13.24 -6.49
CA GLN A 225 -5.89 14.58 -6.75
C GLN A 225 -5.47 15.29 -5.45
N ALA A 226 -6.32 15.25 -4.42
CA ALA A 226 -6.03 15.89 -3.14
C ALA A 226 -4.93 15.13 -2.36
N ALA A 227 -4.87 13.80 -2.46
CA ALA A 227 -3.82 12.99 -1.87
C ALA A 227 -2.46 13.31 -2.51
N ILE A 228 -2.39 13.36 -3.85
CA ILE A 228 -1.19 13.74 -4.61
C ILE A 228 -0.72 15.14 -4.23
N ALA A 229 -1.65 16.11 -4.17
CA ALA A 229 -1.32 17.49 -3.81
C ALA A 229 -0.78 17.61 -2.36
N ALA A 230 -1.39 16.88 -1.41
CA ALA A 230 -0.95 16.87 -0.01
C ALA A 230 0.45 16.26 0.14
N ILE A 231 0.73 15.11 -0.49
CA ILE A 231 2.06 14.47 -0.49
C ILE A 231 3.13 15.42 -1.04
N ARG A 232 2.86 16.05 -2.18
CA ARG A 232 3.80 17.01 -2.79
C ARG A 232 4.01 18.24 -1.91
N GLY A 233 2.95 18.73 -1.27
CA GLY A 233 3.03 19.84 -0.33
C GLY A 233 3.98 19.56 0.85
N ALA A 234 4.03 18.33 1.31
CA ALA A 234 4.93 17.85 2.36
C ALA A 234 6.32 17.41 1.83
N GLY A 235 6.67 17.77 0.61
CA GLY A 235 7.99 17.49 0.00
C GLY A 235 8.20 16.04 -0.46
N GLY A 236 7.17 15.20 -0.43
CA GLY A 236 7.22 13.80 -0.85
C GLY A 236 6.95 13.60 -2.35
N LEU A 237 7.35 12.43 -2.85
CA LEU A 237 7.00 11.93 -4.18
C LEU A 237 5.72 11.08 -4.07
N PRO A 238 4.60 11.47 -4.73
CA PRO A 238 3.42 10.62 -4.79
C PRO A 238 3.61 9.49 -5.79
N VAL A 239 3.36 8.25 -5.36
CA VAL A 239 3.54 7.03 -6.13
C VAL A 239 2.24 6.24 -6.15
N LEU A 240 1.78 5.80 -7.31
CA LEU A 240 0.62 4.90 -7.41
C LEU A 240 1.03 3.49 -6.97
N ALA A 241 0.44 3.02 -5.87
CA ALA A 241 0.78 1.75 -5.23
C ALA A 241 0.05 0.56 -5.87
N HIS A 242 0.71 -0.61 -5.94
CA HIS A 242 0.20 -1.95 -6.32
C HIS A 242 -0.93 -1.95 -7.37
N PHE A 243 -0.83 -1.09 -8.39
CA PHE A 243 -1.83 -0.95 -9.45
C PHE A 243 -1.44 -1.76 -10.69
N ALA A 244 -1.54 -3.10 -10.62
CA ALA A 244 -1.17 -4.02 -11.70
C ALA A 244 -1.96 -3.81 -13.01
N ASP A 245 -3.08 -3.08 -12.96
CA ASP A 245 -3.86 -2.71 -14.14
C ASP A 245 -3.30 -1.49 -14.90
N ALA A 246 -2.20 -0.88 -14.45
CA ALA A 246 -1.62 0.30 -15.09
C ALA A 246 -1.39 0.15 -16.61
N PRO A 247 -0.91 -1.00 -17.14
CA PRO A 247 -0.75 -1.19 -18.57
C PRO A 247 -2.07 -1.07 -19.36
N THR A 248 -3.17 -1.57 -18.80
CA THR A 248 -4.49 -1.54 -19.44
C THR A 248 -5.30 -0.28 -19.09
N ARG A 249 -4.87 0.47 -18.08
CA ARG A 249 -5.49 1.70 -17.57
C ARG A 249 -4.54 2.90 -17.68
N ARG A 250 -3.70 2.91 -18.74
CA ARG A 250 -2.69 3.94 -18.95
C ARG A 250 -3.27 5.36 -18.97
N ASP A 251 -4.50 5.52 -19.47
CA ASP A 251 -5.16 6.83 -19.49
C ASP A 251 -5.47 7.33 -18.08
N LEU A 252 -5.90 6.45 -17.16
CA LEU A 252 -6.07 6.80 -15.75
C LEU A 252 -4.72 7.21 -15.11
N VAL A 253 -3.66 6.46 -15.38
CA VAL A 253 -2.33 6.81 -14.86
C VAL A 253 -1.87 8.16 -15.40
N ALA A 254 -2.11 8.45 -16.69
CA ALA A 254 -1.79 9.74 -17.30
C ALA A 254 -2.62 10.89 -16.68
N GLU A 255 -3.89 10.66 -16.34
CA GLU A 255 -4.70 11.63 -15.59
C GLU A 255 -4.08 11.94 -14.22
N LEU A 256 -3.65 10.91 -13.48
CA LEU A 256 -2.97 11.09 -12.19
C LEU A 256 -1.63 11.84 -12.34
N VAL A 257 -0.88 11.60 -13.42
CA VAL A 257 0.32 12.39 -13.77
C VAL A 257 -0.06 13.86 -13.97
N GLY A 258 -1.19 14.15 -14.60
CA GLY A 258 -1.73 15.51 -14.73
C GLY A 258 -1.99 16.18 -13.38
N PHE A 259 -2.29 15.43 -12.33
CA PHE A 259 -2.41 15.93 -10.95
C PHE A 259 -1.06 16.04 -10.22
N GLY A 260 0.03 15.51 -10.82
CA GLY A 260 1.38 15.57 -10.28
C GLY A 260 1.86 14.24 -9.66
N LEU A 261 1.27 13.10 -10.03
CA LEU A 261 1.83 11.79 -9.70
C LEU A 261 3.27 11.71 -10.24
N GLY A 262 4.22 11.28 -9.40
CA GLY A 262 5.64 11.25 -9.75
C GLY A 262 6.23 9.85 -9.84
N GLY A 263 5.55 8.81 -9.38
CA GLY A 263 6.05 7.43 -9.42
C GLY A 263 4.97 6.38 -9.62
N LEU A 264 5.42 5.18 -9.94
CA LEU A 264 4.59 3.98 -10.08
C LEU A 264 5.27 2.82 -9.37
N GLU A 265 4.54 2.07 -8.55
CA GLU A 265 5.05 0.86 -7.95
C GLU A 265 5.07 -0.27 -8.98
N VAL A 266 6.26 -0.53 -9.52
CA VAL A 266 6.52 -1.50 -10.59
C VAL A 266 6.86 -2.87 -10.02
N HIS A 267 7.67 -2.89 -8.95
CA HIS A 267 8.21 -4.10 -8.36
C HIS A 267 7.41 -4.49 -7.11
N TYR A 268 6.18 -4.94 -7.34
CA TYR A 268 5.31 -5.38 -6.25
C TYR A 268 5.32 -6.90 -6.13
N ARG A 269 5.15 -7.40 -4.89
CA ARG A 269 5.16 -8.83 -4.61
C ARG A 269 4.12 -9.59 -5.43
N HIS A 270 4.44 -10.83 -5.79
CA HIS A 270 3.58 -11.74 -6.55
C HIS A 270 3.25 -11.30 -7.99
N LEU A 271 3.87 -10.25 -8.52
CA LEU A 271 3.77 -9.95 -9.95
C LEU A 271 4.72 -10.87 -10.75
N ASP A 272 4.25 -11.36 -11.89
CA ASP A 272 5.11 -12.07 -12.83
C ASP A 272 6.02 -11.11 -13.61
N ALA A 273 7.05 -11.66 -14.25
CA ALA A 273 8.04 -10.87 -14.97
C ALA A 273 7.46 -10.05 -16.13
N ASP A 274 6.45 -10.57 -16.81
CA ASP A 274 5.80 -9.88 -17.93
C ASP A 274 5.01 -8.68 -17.42
N THR A 275 4.26 -8.85 -16.35
CA THR A 275 3.54 -7.73 -15.69
C THR A 275 4.51 -6.66 -15.20
N VAL A 276 5.62 -7.04 -14.56
CA VAL A 276 6.67 -6.07 -14.13
C VAL A 276 7.25 -5.33 -15.33
N ALA A 277 7.54 -6.01 -16.46
CA ALA A 277 8.03 -5.38 -17.66
C ALA A 277 7.03 -4.40 -18.29
N ASP A 278 5.76 -4.76 -18.33
CA ASP A 278 4.68 -3.91 -18.81
C ASP A 278 4.51 -2.66 -17.91
N MET A 279 4.54 -2.84 -16.59
CA MET A 279 4.51 -1.75 -15.61
C MET A 279 5.70 -0.80 -15.78
N ALA A 280 6.91 -1.34 -15.97
CA ALA A 280 8.12 -0.55 -16.23
C ALA A 280 8.00 0.26 -17.54
N THR A 281 7.37 -0.32 -18.56
CA THR A 281 7.09 0.36 -19.82
C THR A 281 6.12 1.54 -19.63
N VAL A 282 5.08 1.36 -18.83
CA VAL A 282 4.17 2.46 -18.47
C VAL A 282 4.92 3.55 -17.72
N ALA A 283 5.69 3.18 -16.69
CA ALA A 283 6.47 4.14 -15.91
C ALA A 283 7.40 4.97 -16.81
N ALA A 284 8.18 4.31 -17.66
CA ALA A 284 9.09 4.99 -18.60
C ALA A 284 8.34 5.92 -19.57
N SER A 285 7.21 5.46 -20.13
CA SER A 285 6.45 6.24 -21.13
C SER A 285 5.74 7.47 -20.54
N LEU A 286 5.50 7.49 -19.23
CA LEU A 286 4.87 8.60 -18.51
C LEU A 286 5.87 9.36 -17.62
N HIS A 287 7.17 9.07 -17.74
CA HIS A 287 8.25 9.70 -16.97
C HIS A 287 8.06 9.56 -15.45
N LEU A 288 7.50 8.44 -15.01
CA LEU A 288 7.33 8.11 -13.60
C LEU A 288 8.56 7.40 -13.04
N VAL A 289 8.90 7.70 -11.79
CA VAL A 289 9.94 6.99 -11.06
C VAL A 289 9.43 5.57 -10.74
N PRO A 290 10.12 4.50 -11.18
CA PRO A 290 9.75 3.15 -10.77
C PRO A 290 10.13 2.94 -9.30
N THR A 291 9.23 2.33 -8.54
CA THR A 291 9.45 1.94 -7.13
C THR A 291 9.02 0.51 -6.93
N GLY A 292 9.13 0.01 -5.69
CA GLY A 292 8.61 -1.30 -5.35
C GLY A 292 8.76 -1.62 -3.88
N GLY A 293 7.99 -2.57 -3.41
CA GLY A 293 8.00 -2.98 -2.03
C GLY A 293 7.25 -4.28 -1.77
N SER A 294 7.45 -4.82 -0.57
CA SER A 294 6.83 -6.07 -0.15
C SER A 294 5.37 -5.89 0.27
N ASP A 295 4.97 -4.67 0.60
CA ASP A 295 3.67 -4.39 1.22
C ASP A 295 3.45 -5.33 2.44
N TYR A 296 4.51 -5.47 3.24
CA TYR A 296 4.53 -6.37 4.37
C TYR A 296 3.58 -5.92 5.48
N HIS A 297 2.68 -6.82 5.88
CA HIS A 297 1.76 -6.65 7.00
C HIS A 297 1.95 -7.71 8.10
N GLY A 298 2.54 -8.86 7.75
CA GLY A 298 2.87 -9.95 8.67
C GLY A 298 1.74 -10.94 8.96
N ASP A 299 0.64 -10.91 8.23
CA ASP A 299 -0.46 -11.84 8.39
C ASP A 299 -0.13 -13.21 7.75
N GLY A 300 0.50 -14.09 8.53
CA GLY A 300 0.80 -15.47 8.13
C GLY A 300 2.18 -15.70 7.53
N GLU A 301 3.03 -14.68 7.43
CA GLU A 301 4.40 -14.77 6.92
C GLU A 301 5.37 -13.89 7.72
N SER A 302 6.63 -14.26 7.77
CA SER A 302 7.70 -13.41 8.30
C SER A 302 8.09 -12.33 7.30
N TYR A 303 8.75 -11.26 7.78
CA TYR A 303 9.28 -10.22 6.89
C TYR A 303 10.22 -10.79 5.82
N ALA A 304 11.10 -11.72 6.19
CA ALA A 304 12.05 -12.32 5.25
C ALA A 304 11.35 -13.11 4.14
N GLU A 305 10.27 -13.82 4.45
CA GLU A 305 9.45 -14.54 3.46
C GLU A 305 8.77 -13.57 2.50
N ALA A 306 8.12 -12.52 3.01
CA ALA A 306 7.48 -11.51 2.17
C ALA A 306 8.50 -10.80 1.29
N HIS A 307 9.63 -10.37 1.87
CA HIS A 307 10.69 -9.65 1.16
C HIS A 307 11.38 -10.51 0.08
N ALA A 308 11.47 -11.83 0.27
CA ALA A 308 12.03 -12.74 -0.73
C ALA A 308 11.18 -12.83 -2.01
N THR A 309 9.96 -12.31 -2.01
CA THR A 309 9.06 -12.31 -3.18
C THR A 309 9.22 -11.09 -4.09
N ILE A 310 10.05 -10.11 -3.71
CA ILE A 310 10.27 -8.90 -4.47
C ILE A 310 11.72 -8.76 -4.93
N PHE A 311 11.90 -8.00 -6.00
CA PHE A 311 13.21 -7.49 -6.39
C PHE A 311 13.10 -6.06 -6.90
N VAL A 312 13.53 -5.11 -6.09
CA VAL A 312 13.64 -3.70 -6.47
C VAL A 312 15.10 -3.43 -6.83
N PRO A 313 15.41 -3.03 -8.08
CA PRO A 313 16.76 -2.67 -8.47
C PRO A 313 17.29 -1.47 -7.66
N ASP A 314 18.55 -1.51 -7.25
CA ASP A 314 19.16 -0.39 -6.50
C ASP A 314 19.07 0.96 -7.24
N ARG A 315 19.16 0.93 -8.59
CA ARG A 315 19.05 2.12 -9.44
C ARG A 315 17.70 2.83 -9.26
N ASP A 316 16.63 2.09 -8.96
CA ASP A 316 15.28 2.67 -8.79
C ASP A 316 15.19 3.43 -7.48
N ALA A 317 15.84 2.94 -6.40
CA ALA A 317 16.02 3.73 -5.19
C ALA A 317 16.89 4.96 -5.42
N VAL A 318 17.97 4.85 -6.19
CA VAL A 318 18.81 6.00 -6.56
C VAL A 318 17.97 7.05 -7.30
N SER A 319 17.20 6.65 -8.31
CA SER A 319 16.31 7.55 -9.08
C SER A 319 15.25 8.21 -8.19
N LEU A 320 14.70 7.49 -7.22
CA LEU A 320 13.77 8.06 -6.24
C LEU A 320 14.43 9.15 -5.40
N PHE A 321 15.62 8.88 -4.87
CA PHE A 321 16.33 9.84 -4.03
C PHE A 321 16.82 11.07 -4.81
N GLU A 322 17.18 10.88 -6.10
CA GLU A 322 17.47 12.00 -7.00
C GLU A 322 16.23 12.87 -7.25
N ALA A 323 15.07 12.24 -7.50
CA ALA A 323 13.79 12.95 -7.67
C ALA A 323 13.37 13.74 -6.41
N LEU A 324 13.76 13.27 -5.23
CA LEU A 324 13.55 13.94 -3.94
C LEU A 324 14.61 15.01 -3.63
N ASN A 325 15.63 15.23 -4.49
CA ASN A 325 16.80 16.06 -4.22
C ASN A 325 17.54 15.67 -2.90
N ARG A 326 17.56 14.39 -2.57
CA ARG A 326 18.19 13.82 -1.36
C ARG A 326 19.10 12.65 -1.77
N PRO A 327 20.25 12.90 -2.44
CA PRO A 327 21.07 11.83 -3.01
C PRO A 327 21.53 10.84 -1.92
N LEU A 328 21.42 9.55 -2.22
CA LEU A 328 21.93 8.49 -1.37
C LEU A 328 23.46 8.57 -1.23
N ALA A 329 23.97 8.21 -0.07
CA ALA A 329 25.42 8.07 0.10
C ALA A 329 25.96 6.97 -0.83
N ALA A 330 27.13 7.20 -1.46
CA ALA A 330 27.76 6.22 -2.36
C ALA A 330 28.00 4.86 -1.68
N SER A 331 28.15 4.84 -0.35
CA SER A 331 28.35 3.61 0.44
C SER A 331 27.06 2.81 0.68
N THR A 332 25.87 3.34 0.44
CA THR A 332 24.59 2.69 0.78
C THR A 332 24.48 1.28 0.16
N PHE A 333 24.91 1.13 -1.09
CA PHE A 333 24.88 -0.15 -1.80
C PHE A 333 26.27 -0.80 -1.99
N SER A 334 27.28 -0.33 -1.26
CA SER A 334 28.60 -0.98 -1.28
C SER A 334 28.50 -2.41 -0.73
N PRO A 335 29.30 -3.38 -1.21
CA PRO A 335 29.38 -4.71 -0.62
C PRO A 335 29.71 -4.61 0.86
N ILE A 336 29.04 -5.42 1.69
CA ILE A 336 29.45 -5.54 3.09
C ILE A 336 30.86 -6.13 3.07
N SER A 337 31.85 -5.39 3.62
CA SER A 337 33.17 -5.96 3.85
C SER A 337 33.02 -7.15 4.80
N THR A 338 33.16 -8.37 4.27
CA THR A 338 33.25 -9.61 5.05
C THR A 338 34.67 -9.73 5.65
N ALA A 339 35.19 -8.68 6.26
CA ALA A 339 36.41 -8.78 7.04
C ALA A 339 36.11 -9.68 8.24
N ALA A 340 36.56 -10.92 8.16
CA ALA A 340 36.57 -11.83 9.30
C ALA A 340 37.23 -11.11 10.49
N PRO A 341 36.70 -11.26 11.71
CA PRO A 341 37.37 -10.68 12.89
C PRO A 341 38.78 -11.25 12.97
N THR A 342 39.78 -10.39 12.80
CA THR A 342 41.17 -10.76 12.96
C THR A 342 41.31 -11.31 14.39
N ALA A 343 41.56 -12.62 14.51
CA ALA A 343 41.89 -13.26 15.75
C ALA A 343 43.11 -12.53 16.32
N LYS A 344 42.96 -11.85 17.47
CA LYS A 344 44.08 -11.32 18.22
C LYS A 344 44.93 -12.51 18.62
N SER A 345 46.08 -12.67 17.96
CA SER A 345 47.12 -13.60 18.37
C SER A 345 47.58 -13.16 19.75
N GLY A 346 47.18 -13.89 20.78
CA GLY A 346 47.71 -13.76 22.11
C GLY A 346 49.20 -14.15 22.10
N SER A 347 50.08 -13.16 22.16
CA SER A 347 51.47 -13.35 22.45
C SER A 347 51.62 -13.82 23.91
N GLY A 348 51.99 -15.07 24.04
CA GLY A 348 52.37 -15.62 25.33
C GLY A 348 53.51 -14.84 25.97
N VAL A 349 53.38 -14.60 27.25
CA VAL A 349 54.50 -14.22 28.10
C VAL A 349 54.96 -15.51 28.78
N GLN A 350 56.16 -15.97 28.42
CA GLN A 350 56.98 -16.86 29.26
C GLN A 350 57.76 -16.01 30.24
N SER A 351 57.72 -16.38 31.42
CA SER A 351 58.73 -16.52 32.53
C SER A 351 58.17 -16.09 33.86
#